data_355a5307db60b555d9d7ca4ba9c0f315
#
_entry.id   355a5307db60b555d9d7ca4ba9c0f315
#
_cell.length_a   1.000
_cell.length_b   1.000
_cell.length_c   1.000
_cell.angle_alpha   90.00
_cell.angle_beta   90.00
_cell.angle_gamma   90.00
#
_symmetry.space_group_name_H-M   'P 1'
#
loop_
_entity.id
_entity.type
_entity.pdbx_description
1 polymer ?
#
loop_
_entity_poly.entity_id
_entity_poly.type
_entity_poly.pdbx_seq_one_letter_code
_entity_poly.pdbx_strand_id
1 'polypeptide(L)'
;KGDESSFRPKASVRLDFTSGGRQEENSISFIGTDHNSGPKLGAYLPEDYAQEARLRIDFYRRLANAQNTEEIRELREELTDRFGTLPVEAEALMLENEIRCLAEEAGVDRVETRENVLECRLANPKRKKEGTVFLRLAGKLPLLIEKDSLLKLKEIVQFLKLRIHAKEVS
;
A
#
# COMPACT_ATOMS: atom_id res chain seq x y z
N LYS A 1 -29.03 -8.40 17.77
CA LYS A 1 -28.69 -8.75 16.38
C LYS A 1 -27.53 -7.92 15.97
N GLY A 2 -26.37 -8.52 16.11
CA GLY A 2 -25.14 -7.82 15.95
C GLY A 2 -25.02 -7.30 14.54
N ASP A 3 -24.74 -6.02 14.45
CA ASP A 3 -23.90 -5.55 13.41
C ASP A 3 -22.66 -6.45 13.39
N GLU A 4 -22.69 -7.44 12.53
CA GLU A 4 -21.44 -7.90 11.98
C GLU A 4 -20.92 -6.79 11.07
N SER A 5 -20.70 -5.63 11.71
CA SER A 5 -19.91 -4.59 11.13
C SER A 5 -18.62 -5.29 10.75
N SER A 6 -18.42 -5.43 9.46
CA SER A 6 -17.26 -6.07 8.87
C SER A 6 -16.02 -5.56 9.59
N PHE A 7 -15.46 -6.41 10.44
CA PHE A 7 -14.21 -6.11 11.11
C PHE A 7 -13.19 -5.76 10.05
N ARG A 8 -12.77 -4.51 10.03
CA ARG A 8 -11.70 -4.03 9.16
C ARG A 8 -10.43 -3.91 9.99
N PRO A 9 -9.46 -4.77 9.74
CA PRO A 9 -8.16 -4.61 10.38
C PRO A 9 -7.49 -3.34 9.89
N LYS A 10 -6.56 -2.81 10.66
CA LYS A 10 -5.59 -1.86 10.13
C LYS A 10 -4.51 -2.63 9.41
N ALA A 11 -4.26 -2.29 8.14
CA ALA A 11 -3.24 -2.95 7.34
C ALA A 11 -1.92 -2.18 7.36
N SER A 12 -0.83 -2.92 7.38
CA SER A 12 0.50 -2.41 7.10
C SER A 12 0.95 -2.84 5.71
N VAL A 13 1.63 -1.95 5.00
CA VAL A 13 2.14 -2.20 3.64
C VAL A 13 3.66 -2.06 3.68
N ARG A 14 4.37 -3.15 3.37
CA ARG A 14 5.84 -3.21 3.32
C ARG A 14 6.29 -3.88 2.03
N LEU A 15 6.67 -3.08 1.08
CA LEU A 15 7.07 -3.54 -0.24
C LEU A 15 8.58 -3.39 -0.39
N ASP A 16 9.25 -4.42 -0.87
CA ASP A 16 10.71 -4.45 -1.01
C ASP A 16 11.23 -3.58 -2.16
N PHE A 17 10.33 -3.08 -3.02
CA PHE A 17 10.66 -2.21 -4.16
C PHE A 17 10.26 -0.75 -3.95
N THR A 18 9.70 -0.39 -2.81
CA THR A 18 9.41 1.00 -2.45
C THR A 18 10.14 1.40 -1.17
N SER A 19 10.46 2.68 -1.05
CA SER A 19 10.95 3.25 0.19
C SER A 19 9.89 4.17 0.77
N GLY A 20 9.53 3.97 2.04
CA GLY A 20 8.63 4.88 2.74
C GLY A 20 9.20 6.30 2.80
N GLY A 21 8.34 7.30 2.71
CA GLY A 21 8.68 8.72 2.55
C GLY A 21 9.26 9.42 3.76
N ARG A 22 9.93 8.73 4.65
CA ARG A 22 10.86 9.39 5.57
C ARG A 22 12.19 9.48 4.84
N GLN A 23 12.52 10.68 4.40
CA GLN A 23 13.91 11.00 4.19
C GLN A 23 14.62 10.71 5.52
N GLU A 24 15.24 9.58 5.61
CA GLU A 24 16.35 9.39 6.52
C GLU A 24 17.53 10.20 5.98
N GLU A 25 17.42 11.52 6.08
CA GLU A 25 18.59 12.36 6.13
C GLU A 25 19.36 11.89 7.36
N ASN A 26 20.47 11.22 7.14
CA ASN A 26 21.44 10.73 8.12
C ASN A 26 21.24 9.35 8.75
N SER A 27 20.70 8.39 8.07
CA SER A 27 21.16 7.05 8.38
C SER A 27 21.98 6.52 7.20
N ILE A 28 23.27 6.61 7.36
CA ILE A 28 24.15 5.60 6.79
C ILE A 28 23.70 4.30 7.44
N SER A 29 22.57 3.79 6.98
CA SER A 29 22.15 2.47 7.40
C SER A 29 23.12 1.50 6.77
N PHE A 30 23.98 1.04 7.61
CA PHE A 30 24.89 -0.02 7.40
C PHE A 30 24.12 -1.20 6.80
N ILE A 31 24.21 -1.30 5.47
CA ILE A 31 24.31 -2.50 4.71
C ILE A 31 23.85 -3.78 5.44
N GLY A 32 22.56 -4.02 5.41
CA GLY A 32 22.08 -5.38 5.30
C GLY A 32 22.30 -5.77 3.84
N THR A 33 23.08 -6.79 3.63
CA THR A 33 23.41 -7.33 2.32
C THR A 33 22.19 -7.97 1.67
N ASP A 34 21.21 -7.17 1.26
CA ASP A 34 20.19 -7.62 0.33
C ASP A 34 20.76 -7.44 -1.09
N HIS A 35 21.38 -8.45 -1.58
CA HIS A 35 22.05 -8.49 -2.88
C HIS A 35 21.10 -8.35 -4.09
N ASN A 36 19.85 -7.98 -3.89
CA ASN A 36 18.86 -7.95 -4.97
C ASN A 36 18.04 -6.66 -5.05
N SER A 37 18.45 -5.59 -4.38
CA SER A 37 17.71 -4.34 -4.44
C SER A 37 18.31 -3.38 -5.46
N GLY A 38 17.70 -3.36 -6.63
CA GLY A 38 17.76 -2.20 -7.50
C GLY A 38 17.24 -0.95 -6.77
N PRO A 39 17.34 0.25 -7.37
CA PRO A 39 16.88 1.47 -6.72
C PRO A 39 15.40 1.36 -6.39
N LYS A 40 15.05 1.60 -5.12
CA LYS A 40 13.67 1.59 -4.65
C LYS A 40 12.95 2.87 -5.10
N LEU A 41 11.69 2.73 -5.51
CA LEU A 41 10.84 3.87 -5.80
C LEU A 41 10.42 4.54 -4.48
N GLY A 42 10.75 5.83 -4.31
CA GLY A 42 10.28 6.61 -3.18
C GLY A 42 8.77 6.87 -3.26
N ALA A 43 8.08 6.70 -2.14
CA ALA A 43 6.65 7.00 -2.00
C ALA A 43 6.48 8.17 -1.03
N TYR A 44 6.48 9.40 -1.54
CA TYR A 44 6.44 10.62 -0.75
C TYR A 44 5.95 11.81 -1.58
N LEU A 45 5.66 12.93 -0.92
CA LEU A 45 5.38 14.21 -1.57
C LEU A 45 6.68 15.01 -1.70
N PRO A 46 7.23 15.19 -2.92
CA PRO A 46 8.44 15.95 -3.12
C PRO A 46 8.30 17.42 -2.69
N GLU A 47 9.35 17.99 -2.12
CA GLU A 47 9.38 19.39 -1.68
C GLU A 47 9.21 20.38 -2.83
N ASP A 48 9.75 20.06 -3.99
CA ASP A 48 9.59 20.87 -5.20
C ASP A 48 8.19 20.81 -5.79
N TYR A 49 7.44 19.76 -5.49
CA TYR A 49 6.04 19.61 -5.90
C TYR A 49 5.08 20.35 -4.96
N ALA A 50 5.21 20.16 -3.66
CA ALA A 50 4.43 20.85 -2.64
C ALA A 50 5.38 21.51 -1.63
N GLN A 51 5.72 22.77 -1.85
CA GLN A 51 6.81 23.46 -1.17
C GLN A 51 6.58 23.65 0.33
N GLU A 52 5.34 23.90 0.74
CA GLU A 52 5.03 24.15 2.14
C GLU A 52 5.00 22.84 2.95
N ALA A 53 5.93 22.69 3.88
CA ALA A 53 5.99 21.53 4.77
C ALA A 53 4.68 21.29 5.52
N ARG A 54 4.00 22.34 5.91
CA ARG A 54 2.72 22.30 6.61
C ARG A 54 1.64 21.63 5.80
N LEU A 55 1.57 21.91 4.50
CA LEU A 55 0.62 21.27 3.58
C LEU A 55 0.96 19.79 3.38
N ARG A 56 2.25 19.47 3.21
CA ARG A 56 2.67 18.06 3.09
C ARG A 56 2.28 17.25 4.32
N ILE A 57 2.52 17.77 5.52
CA ILE A 57 2.14 17.12 6.78
C ILE A 57 0.62 16.90 6.85
N ASP A 58 -0.17 17.88 6.45
CA ASP A 58 -1.62 17.76 6.42
C ASP A 58 -2.08 16.65 5.45
N PHE A 59 -1.53 16.61 4.24
CA PHE A 59 -1.83 15.55 3.28
C PHE A 59 -1.42 14.16 3.79
N TYR A 60 -0.24 14.02 4.39
CA TYR A 60 0.18 12.74 4.99
C TYR A 60 -0.79 12.27 6.07
N ARG A 61 -1.24 13.18 6.93
CA ARG A 61 -2.21 12.86 7.97
C ARG A 61 -3.54 12.42 7.37
N ARG A 62 -4.04 13.14 6.38
CA ARG A 62 -5.30 12.82 5.71
C ARG A 62 -5.22 11.49 4.95
N LEU A 63 -4.11 11.21 4.29
CA LEU A 63 -3.85 9.92 3.66
C LEU A 63 -3.84 8.77 4.67
N ALA A 64 -3.14 8.94 5.79
CA ALA A 64 -3.09 7.94 6.84
C ALA A 64 -4.45 7.65 7.47
N ASN A 65 -5.33 8.64 7.51
CA ASN A 65 -6.68 8.53 8.07
C ASN A 65 -7.74 8.10 7.04
N ALA A 66 -7.41 8.04 5.77
CA ALA A 66 -8.34 7.61 4.74
C ALA A 66 -8.79 6.16 4.96
N GLN A 67 -10.08 5.92 4.90
CA GLN A 67 -10.69 4.62 5.19
C GLN A 67 -11.08 3.85 3.93
N ASN A 68 -11.12 4.51 2.78
CA ASN A 68 -11.52 3.90 1.53
C ASN A 68 -10.77 4.53 0.34
N THR A 69 -10.86 3.89 -0.80
CA THR A 69 -10.18 4.33 -2.01
C THR A 69 -10.77 5.62 -2.58
N GLU A 70 -12.03 5.92 -2.31
CA GLU A 70 -12.67 7.16 -2.73
C GLU A 70 -12.01 8.38 -2.07
N GLU A 71 -11.76 8.31 -0.76
CA GLU A 71 -11.04 9.37 -0.05
C GLU A 71 -9.61 9.57 -0.60
N ILE A 72 -8.92 8.49 -0.99
CA ILE A 72 -7.62 8.59 -1.66
C ILE A 72 -7.75 9.27 -3.02
N ARG A 73 -8.78 8.96 -3.79
CA ARG A 73 -9.06 9.60 -5.09
C ARG A 73 -9.29 11.10 -4.93
N GLU A 74 -10.09 11.50 -3.94
CA GLU A 74 -10.36 12.91 -3.66
C GLU A 74 -9.08 13.67 -3.29
N LEU A 75 -8.21 13.07 -2.48
CA LEU A 75 -6.92 13.65 -2.12
C LEU A 75 -5.99 13.79 -3.34
N ARG A 76 -6.01 12.81 -4.23
CA ARG A 76 -5.28 12.85 -5.51
C ARG A 76 -5.75 14.01 -6.37
N GLU A 77 -7.06 14.17 -6.52
CA GLU A 77 -7.66 15.27 -7.28
C GLU A 77 -7.29 16.63 -6.68
N GLU A 78 -7.38 16.77 -5.36
CA GLU A 78 -6.99 17.99 -4.66
C GLU A 78 -5.52 18.36 -4.89
N LEU A 79 -4.61 17.40 -4.78
CA LEU A 79 -3.20 17.60 -5.06
C LEU A 79 -2.96 18.03 -6.51
N THR A 80 -3.62 17.38 -7.45
CA THR A 80 -3.49 17.70 -8.87
C THR A 80 -4.01 19.09 -9.19
N ASP A 81 -5.15 19.47 -8.60
CA ASP A 81 -5.73 20.81 -8.79
C ASP A 81 -4.87 21.92 -8.20
N ARG A 82 -4.23 21.66 -7.07
CA ARG A 82 -3.43 22.68 -6.37
C ARG A 82 -2.00 22.80 -6.89
N PHE A 83 -1.37 21.67 -7.26
CA PHE A 83 0.06 21.61 -7.56
C PHE A 83 0.40 21.07 -8.94
N GLY A 84 -0.60 20.67 -9.71
CA GLY A 84 -0.40 20.10 -11.04
C GLY A 84 -0.20 18.58 -11.03
N THR A 85 0.25 18.05 -12.16
CA THR A 85 0.45 16.61 -12.36
C THR A 85 1.31 16.00 -11.27
N LEU A 86 0.86 14.88 -10.71
CA LEU A 86 1.58 14.15 -9.68
C LEU A 86 2.92 13.62 -10.22
N PRO A 87 4.04 13.89 -9.55
CA PRO A 87 5.28 13.19 -9.84
C PRO A 87 5.17 11.71 -9.45
N VAL A 88 6.09 10.89 -9.95
CA VAL A 88 6.05 9.43 -9.75
C VAL A 88 6.08 9.05 -8.27
N GLU A 89 6.80 9.79 -7.45
CA GLU A 89 6.87 9.55 -5.99
C GLU A 89 5.53 9.81 -5.30
N ALA A 90 4.82 10.85 -5.72
CA ALA A 90 3.48 11.15 -5.21
C ALA A 90 2.45 10.11 -5.70
N GLU A 91 2.56 9.65 -6.93
CA GLU A 91 1.74 8.54 -7.44
C GLU A 91 1.96 7.26 -6.64
N ALA A 92 3.22 6.93 -6.34
CA ALA A 92 3.57 5.79 -5.51
C ALA A 92 2.96 5.90 -4.11
N LEU A 93 3.00 7.08 -3.51
CA LEU A 93 2.37 7.35 -2.20
C LEU A 93 0.86 7.12 -2.24
N MET A 94 0.18 7.61 -3.28
CA MET A 94 -1.26 7.40 -3.45
C MET A 94 -1.58 5.92 -3.59
N LEU A 95 -0.83 5.20 -4.43
CA LEU A 95 -1.04 3.77 -4.66
C LEU A 95 -0.78 2.93 -3.40
N GLU A 96 0.24 3.23 -2.61
CA GLU A 96 0.48 2.54 -1.33
C GLU A 96 -0.70 2.71 -0.36
N ASN A 97 -1.27 3.91 -0.28
CA ASN A 97 -2.44 4.16 0.56
C ASN A 97 -3.71 3.50 0.01
N GLU A 98 -3.85 3.43 -1.30
CA GLU A 98 -4.93 2.68 -1.96
C GLU A 98 -4.80 1.18 -1.66
N ILE A 99 -3.61 0.62 -1.73
CA ILE A 99 -3.32 -0.78 -1.35
C ILE A 99 -3.72 -1.02 0.10
N ARG A 100 -3.35 -0.11 1.01
CA ARG A 100 -3.74 -0.22 2.42
C ARG A 100 -5.26 -0.26 2.60
N CYS A 101 -5.99 0.66 1.99
CA CYS A 101 -7.46 0.69 2.08
C CYS A 101 -8.11 -0.56 1.51
N LEU A 102 -7.63 -1.04 0.36
CA LEU A 102 -8.12 -2.26 -0.28
C LEU A 102 -7.80 -3.51 0.56
N ALA A 103 -6.61 -3.57 1.16
CA ALA A 103 -6.22 -4.65 2.06
C ALA A 103 -7.16 -4.72 3.26
N GLU A 104 -7.43 -3.58 3.89
CA GLU A 104 -8.36 -3.49 5.02
C GLU A 104 -9.78 -3.94 4.64
N GLU A 105 -10.25 -3.56 3.47
CA GLU A 105 -11.53 -4.00 2.92
C GLU A 105 -11.57 -5.51 2.65
N ALA A 106 -10.45 -6.07 2.18
CA ALA A 106 -10.32 -7.51 1.94
C ALA A 106 -10.10 -8.35 3.21
N GLY A 107 -10.01 -7.72 4.37
CA GLY A 107 -9.71 -8.40 5.62
C GLY A 107 -8.23 -8.79 5.78
N VAL A 108 -7.35 -8.09 5.08
CA VAL A 108 -5.90 -8.27 5.12
C VAL A 108 -5.29 -7.26 6.08
N ASP A 109 -4.43 -7.70 6.99
CA ASP A 109 -3.74 -6.82 7.95
C ASP A 109 -2.27 -6.54 7.59
N ARG A 110 -1.72 -7.26 6.63
CA ARG A 110 -0.34 -7.08 6.18
C ARG A 110 -0.20 -7.41 4.71
N VAL A 111 0.38 -6.49 3.97
CA VAL A 111 0.77 -6.68 2.57
C VAL A 111 2.29 -6.53 2.48
N GLU A 112 2.96 -7.57 2.07
CA GLU A 112 4.41 -7.60 1.92
C GLU A 112 4.81 -8.19 0.57
N THR A 113 5.95 -7.77 0.06
CA THR A 113 6.57 -8.39 -1.11
C THR A 113 7.99 -8.82 -0.79
N ARG A 114 8.37 -9.98 -1.31
CA ARG A 114 9.74 -10.49 -1.30
C ARG A 114 10.03 -11.11 -2.65
N GLU A 115 11.01 -10.57 -3.38
CA GLU A 115 11.42 -11.10 -4.68
C GLU A 115 10.22 -11.39 -5.61
N ASN A 116 9.31 -10.43 -5.77
CA ASN A 116 8.08 -10.54 -6.55
C ASN A 116 7.00 -11.48 -5.99
N VAL A 117 7.22 -12.14 -4.87
CA VAL A 117 6.17 -12.90 -4.17
C VAL A 117 5.33 -11.94 -3.35
N LEU A 118 4.02 -11.96 -3.57
CA LEU A 118 3.06 -11.15 -2.83
C LEU A 118 2.49 -11.94 -1.65
N GLU A 119 2.66 -11.42 -0.44
CA GLU A 119 2.13 -12.00 0.79
C GLU A 119 1.07 -11.07 1.38
N CYS A 120 -0.20 -11.42 1.26
CA CYS A 120 -1.32 -10.73 1.89
C CYS A 120 -1.85 -11.57 3.04
N ARG A 121 -1.52 -11.19 4.27
CA ARG A 121 -1.92 -11.93 5.46
C ARG A 121 -3.36 -11.59 5.83
N LEU A 122 -4.20 -12.63 5.96
CA LEU A 122 -5.57 -12.46 6.44
C LEU A 122 -5.61 -12.22 7.94
N ALA A 123 -6.27 -11.15 8.35
CA ALA A 123 -6.57 -10.90 9.74
C ALA A 123 -7.68 -11.85 10.20
N ASN A 124 -7.42 -12.65 11.20
CA ASN A 124 -8.45 -13.50 11.78
C ASN A 124 -8.45 -13.38 13.29
N PRO A 125 -9.36 -12.56 13.86
CA PRO A 125 -9.46 -12.40 15.30
C PRO A 125 -9.87 -13.66 16.06
N LYS A 126 -10.49 -14.62 15.37
CA LYS A 126 -11.01 -15.86 15.97
C LYS A 126 -10.00 -17.02 15.94
N ARG A 127 -8.93 -16.92 15.17
CA ARG A 127 -7.99 -18.02 14.92
C ARG A 127 -6.58 -17.77 15.45
N LYS A 128 -6.48 -17.29 16.68
CA LYS A 128 -5.14 -17.11 17.29
C LYS A 128 -4.29 -18.39 17.40
N LYS A 129 -4.90 -19.56 17.18
CA LYS A 129 -4.24 -20.88 17.33
C LYS A 129 -3.92 -21.60 16.02
N GLU A 130 -4.40 -21.13 14.87
CA GLU A 130 -4.30 -21.85 13.58
C GLU A 130 -3.38 -21.13 12.59
N GLY A 131 -2.16 -20.84 12.92
CA GLY A 131 -1.17 -20.38 11.96
C GLY A 131 -1.57 -19.15 11.12
N THR A 132 -0.62 -18.62 10.40
CA THR A 132 -0.80 -17.46 9.51
C THR A 132 -1.42 -17.90 8.17
N VAL A 133 -2.52 -17.25 7.76
CA VAL A 133 -3.16 -17.51 6.48
C VAL A 133 -2.92 -16.37 5.52
N PHE A 134 -2.45 -16.71 4.32
CA PHE A 134 -2.21 -15.76 3.23
C PHE A 134 -3.21 -15.95 2.11
N LEU A 135 -3.55 -14.87 1.41
CA LEU A 135 -4.31 -14.95 0.17
C LEU A 135 -3.50 -15.70 -0.89
N ARG A 136 -4.14 -16.65 -1.55
CA ARG A 136 -3.53 -17.47 -2.58
C ARG A 136 -4.32 -17.38 -3.89
N LEU A 137 -3.61 -17.55 -4.98
CA LEU A 137 -4.16 -17.67 -6.31
C LEU A 137 -3.85 -19.08 -6.83
N ALA A 138 -4.90 -19.87 -7.11
CA ALA A 138 -4.74 -21.28 -7.50
C ALA A 138 -3.86 -22.10 -6.54
N GLY A 139 -4.01 -21.87 -5.23
CA GLY A 139 -3.27 -22.58 -4.17
C GLY A 139 -1.83 -22.09 -3.94
N LYS A 140 -1.36 -21.12 -4.70
CA LYS A 140 0.01 -20.56 -4.59
C LYS A 140 -0.02 -19.10 -4.18
N LEU A 141 1.05 -18.63 -3.58
CA LEU A 141 1.25 -17.20 -3.35
C LEU A 141 1.36 -16.48 -4.69
N PRO A 142 0.65 -15.34 -4.86
CA PRO A 142 0.73 -14.60 -6.12
C PRO A 142 2.14 -14.10 -6.40
N LEU A 143 2.51 -14.11 -7.68
CA LEU A 143 3.76 -13.54 -8.18
C LEU A 143 3.47 -12.27 -8.97
N LEU A 144 4.20 -11.21 -8.68
CA LEU A 144 4.16 -10.00 -9.47
C LEU A 144 4.90 -10.23 -10.79
N ILE A 145 4.26 -9.90 -11.90
CA ILE A 145 4.78 -10.09 -13.25
C ILE A 145 5.53 -8.84 -13.71
N GLU A 146 5.04 -7.68 -13.31
CA GLU A 146 5.61 -6.40 -13.69
C GLU A 146 7.02 -6.20 -13.11
N LYS A 147 7.86 -5.52 -13.87
CA LYS A 147 9.23 -5.20 -13.47
C LYS A 147 9.39 -3.77 -12.96
N ASP A 148 8.60 -2.86 -13.49
CA ASP A 148 8.58 -1.46 -13.08
C ASP A 148 7.87 -1.32 -11.72
N SER A 149 8.46 -0.55 -10.80
CA SER A 149 7.94 -0.41 -9.44
C SER A 149 6.53 0.20 -9.39
N LEU A 150 6.24 1.20 -10.23
CA LEU A 150 4.92 1.82 -10.29
C LEU A 150 3.87 0.82 -10.82
N LEU A 151 4.23 0.05 -11.84
CA LEU A 151 3.37 -1.00 -12.40
C LEU A 151 3.14 -2.13 -11.41
N LYS A 152 4.13 -2.50 -10.60
CA LYS A 152 3.96 -3.46 -9.50
C LYS A 152 2.93 -2.97 -8.48
N LEU A 153 2.95 -1.70 -8.12
CA LEU A 153 1.94 -1.11 -7.24
C LEU A 153 0.54 -1.25 -7.84
N LYS A 154 0.37 -0.94 -9.11
CA LYS A 154 -0.91 -1.09 -9.82
C LYS A 154 -1.35 -2.55 -9.91
N GLU A 155 -0.42 -3.47 -10.09
CA GLU A 155 -0.71 -4.92 -10.10
C GLU A 155 -1.25 -5.40 -8.75
N ILE A 156 -0.67 -4.95 -7.64
CA ILE A 156 -1.16 -5.26 -6.28
C ILE A 156 -2.57 -4.68 -6.06
N VAL A 157 -2.79 -3.44 -6.47
CA VAL A 157 -4.12 -2.80 -6.42
C VAL A 157 -5.15 -3.65 -7.16
N GLN A 158 -4.82 -4.08 -8.37
CA GLN A 158 -5.72 -4.88 -9.20
C GLN A 158 -6.00 -6.25 -8.59
N PHE A 159 -4.99 -6.90 -8.04
CA PHE A 159 -5.16 -8.18 -7.33
C PHE A 159 -6.13 -8.06 -6.16
N LEU A 160 -5.98 -7.04 -5.33
CA LEU A 160 -6.86 -6.80 -4.19
C LEU A 160 -8.29 -6.46 -4.61
N LYS A 161 -8.47 -5.65 -5.66
CA LYS A 161 -9.79 -5.33 -6.22
C LYS A 161 -10.52 -6.58 -6.73
N LEU A 162 -9.81 -7.44 -7.45
CA LEU A 162 -10.37 -8.70 -7.93
C LEU A 162 -10.77 -9.61 -6.76
N ARG A 163 -9.98 -9.63 -5.70
CA ARG A 163 -10.27 -10.43 -4.52
C ARG A 163 -11.51 -9.94 -3.78
N ILE A 164 -11.66 -8.65 -3.62
CA ILE A 164 -12.84 -8.02 -2.99
C ILE A 164 -14.08 -8.33 -3.83
N HIS A 165 -14.00 -8.15 -5.13
CA HIS A 165 -15.11 -8.41 -6.05
C HIS A 165 -15.54 -9.89 -6.03
N ALA A 166 -14.59 -10.82 -6.03
CA ALA A 166 -14.89 -12.24 -5.91
C ALA A 166 -15.61 -12.60 -4.61
N LYS A 167 -15.29 -11.91 -3.51
CA LYS A 167 -15.94 -12.10 -2.20
C LYS A 167 -17.38 -11.57 -2.18
N GLU A 168 -17.66 -10.49 -2.91
CA GLU A 168 -19.00 -9.91 -3.01
C GLU A 168 -19.95 -10.77 -3.85
N VAL A 169 -19.43 -11.53 -4.80
CA VAL A 169 -20.21 -12.37 -5.72
C VAL A 169 -20.48 -13.77 -5.14
N SER A 170 -19.71 -14.18 -4.14
CA SER A 170 -19.94 -15.48 -3.48
C SER A 170 -20.97 -15.34 -2.32
#